data_d101c7c85c2067db42a21481161f0487
#
_entry.id   d101c7c85c2067db42a21481161f0487
#
_cell.length_a   1.000
_cell.length_b   1.000
_cell.length_c   1.000
_cell.angle_alpha   90.00
_cell.angle_beta   90.00
_cell.angle_gamma   90.00
#
_symmetry.space_group_name_H-M   'P 1'
#
loop_
_entity.id
_entity.type
_entity.pdbx_description
1 polymer ?
#
loop_
_entity_poly.entity_id
_entity_poly.type
_entity_poly.pdbx_seq_one_letter_code
_entity_poly.pdbx_strand_id
1 'polypeptide(L)'
;EGLKTLYESNCSTKVFQSGLAVSLFRDHSTRTRFSYASAANLLGLTVQDLDEGKSQIAHGETVRETANMISFLTEAIGIRDDMYLGAGNAYMQEVAGSLDLGRADGVLHQRPVVVNLQCDMDHPTQSMADLQHLVQTYGSLENLKGKKIAMTWAYSPSYGKPLSVPQGIISLMTRFGMEVTLAHPEGYDLVPECMKNASEFASTSGGIFSVSNSMEEAFADADIVYPKSWAPYK
;
A
#
# COMPACT_ATOMS: atom_id res chain seq x y z
N GLU A 1 -13.61 0.97 10.92
CA GLU A 1 -14.85 0.33 11.43
C GLU A 1 -16.05 1.28 11.36
N GLY A 2 -15.98 2.53 11.87
CA GLY A 2 -17.12 3.46 11.86
C GLY A 2 -17.75 3.69 10.49
N LEU A 3 -16.96 3.94 9.44
CA LEU A 3 -17.47 4.09 8.07
C LEU A 3 -18.11 2.80 7.53
N LYS A 4 -17.59 1.64 7.90
CA LYS A 4 -18.18 0.35 7.54
C LYS A 4 -19.53 0.18 8.21
N THR A 5 -19.66 0.49 9.47
CA THR A 5 -20.93 0.43 10.21
C THR A 5 -21.98 1.34 9.58
N LEU A 6 -21.61 2.57 9.20
CA LEU A 6 -22.52 3.49 8.50
C LEU A 6 -22.96 2.90 7.16
N TYR A 7 -22.04 2.39 6.37
CA TYR A 7 -22.33 1.78 5.08
C TYR A 7 -23.29 0.59 5.19
N GLU A 8 -23.00 -0.34 6.10
CA GLU A 8 -23.84 -1.53 6.34
C GLU A 8 -25.22 -1.17 6.88
N SER A 9 -25.35 -0.04 7.58
CA SER A 9 -26.61 0.51 8.07
C SER A 9 -27.35 1.36 7.03
N ASN A 10 -26.90 1.40 5.76
CA ASN A 10 -27.42 2.27 4.72
C ASN A 10 -27.40 3.78 5.09
N CYS A 11 -26.49 4.19 5.97
CA CYS A 11 -26.26 5.57 6.30
C CYS A 11 -25.19 6.18 5.37
N SER A 12 -25.25 7.49 5.19
CA SER A 12 -24.24 8.19 4.37
C SER A 12 -22.85 8.09 5.00
N THR A 13 -21.86 7.74 4.20
CA THR A 13 -20.43 7.72 4.57
C THR A 13 -19.70 8.98 4.10
N LYS A 14 -20.41 9.95 3.53
CA LYS A 14 -19.83 11.18 2.98
C LYS A 14 -19.24 12.05 4.09
N VAL A 15 -17.93 12.26 4.03
CA VAL A 15 -17.17 13.21 4.87
C VAL A 15 -17.02 14.55 4.15
N PHE A 16 -17.05 14.50 2.82
CA PHE A 16 -16.98 15.66 1.93
C PHE A 16 -18.36 15.89 1.31
N GLN A 17 -18.79 17.15 1.22
CA GLN A 17 -20.00 17.49 0.49
C GLN A 17 -19.77 17.43 -1.03
N SER A 18 -18.56 17.81 -1.45
CA SER A 18 -18.07 17.77 -2.82
C SER A 18 -16.53 17.81 -2.77
N GLY A 19 -15.89 17.58 -3.88
CA GLY A 19 -14.44 17.67 -4.02
C GLY A 19 -13.93 16.70 -5.09
N LEU A 20 -12.64 16.79 -5.35
CA LEU A 20 -11.97 16.00 -6.37
C LEU A 20 -10.87 15.14 -5.73
N ALA A 21 -10.84 13.89 -6.12
CA ALA A 21 -9.70 13.00 -5.88
C ALA A 21 -9.02 12.70 -7.23
N VAL A 22 -7.70 12.74 -7.26
CA VAL A 22 -6.93 12.35 -8.45
C VAL A 22 -6.42 10.93 -8.26
N SER A 23 -6.49 10.11 -9.31
CA SER A 23 -5.78 8.84 -9.40
C SER A 23 -4.70 8.91 -10.47
N LEU A 24 -3.50 8.47 -10.11
CA LEU A 24 -2.37 8.34 -11.02
C LEU A 24 -1.87 6.90 -11.01
N PHE A 25 -1.91 6.25 -12.16
CA PHE A 25 -1.49 4.87 -12.32
C PHE A 25 -0.47 4.75 -13.43
N ARG A 26 0.77 4.46 -13.06
CA ARG A 26 1.85 4.15 -14.01
C ARG A 26 1.87 2.69 -14.44
N ASP A 27 1.13 1.83 -13.73
CA ASP A 27 0.95 0.43 -14.09
C ASP A 27 -0.52 0.06 -14.29
N HIS A 28 -0.75 -1.01 -15.03
CA HIS A 28 -2.10 -1.54 -15.25
C HIS A 28 -2.67 -2.14 -13.97
N SER A 29 -3.83 -1.65 -13.56
CA SER A 29 -4.55 -2.18 -12.41
C SER A 29 -6.05 -1.99 -12.59
N THR A 30 -6.79 -3.08 -12.52
CA THR A 30 -8.26 -3.05 -12.51
C THR A 30 -8.78 -2.86 -11.10
N ARG A 31 -8.40 -3.75 -10.18
CA ARG A 31 -8.92 -3.75 -8.80
C ARG A 31 -8.65 -2.45 -8.05
N THR A 32 -7.40 -1.98 -8.06
CA THR A 32 -7.03 -0.78 -7.31
C THR A 32 -7.69 0.48 -7.88
N ARG A 33 -7.82 0.60 -9.22
CA ARG A 33 -8.54 1.71 -9.84
C ARG A 33 -9.99 1.79 -9.35
N PHE A 34 -10.71 0.67 -9.42
CA PHE A 34 -12.12 0.63 -9.01
C PHE A 34 -12.30 0.78 -7.49
N SER A 35 -11.44 0.16 -6.67
CA SER A 35 -11.54 0.33 -5.21
C SER A 35 -11.23 1.75 -4.77
N TYR A 36 -10.24 2.41 -5.36
CA TYR A 36 -9.95 3.81 -5.05
C TYR A 36 -11.12 4.72 -5.47
N ALA A 37 -11.61 4.55 -6.69
CA ALA A 37 -12.74 5.35 -7.19
C ALA A 37 -14.01 5.13 -6.34
N SER A 38 -14.30 3.89 -5.98
CA SER A 38 -15.44 3.57 -5.11
C SER A 38 -15.28 4.17 -3.72
N ALA A 39 -14.12 4.04 -3.10
CA ALA A 39 -13.85 4.60 -1.77
C ALA A 39 -13.96 6.14 -1.78
N ALA A 40 -13.36 6.82 -2.76
CA ALA A 40 -13.45 8.27 -2.90
C ALA A 40 -14.90 8.73 -3.08
N ASN A 41 -15.67 8.04 -3.91
CA ASN A 41 -17.09 8.36 -4.14
C ASN A 41 -17.94 8.16 -2.88
N LEU A 42 -17.71 7.09 -2.12
CA LEU A 42 -18.38 6.85 -0.84
C LEU A 42 -18.08 7.95 0.19
N LEU A 43 -16.88 8.54 0.14
CA LEU A 43 -16.52 9.68 0.97
C LEU A 43 -17.05 11.03 0.46
N GLY A 44 -17.62 11.08 -0.74
CA GLY A 44 -18.21 12.28 -1.34
C GLY A 44 -17.34 12.99 -2.38
N LEU A 45 -16.22 12.36 -2.78
CA LEU A 45 -15.32 12.91 -3.80
C LEU A 45 -15.60 12.32 -5.18
N THR A 46 -15.42 13.12 -6.22
CA THR A 46 -15.38 12.65 -7.61
C THR A 46 -13.96 12.29 -7.97
N VAL A 47 -13.73 11.22 -8.76
CA VAL A 47 -12.39 10.81 -9.16
C VAL A 47 -12.08 11.26 -10.58
N GLN A 48 -10.93 11.89 -10.75
CA GLN A 48 -10.30 12.21 -12.03
C GLN A 48 -9.02 11.40 -12.18
N ASP A 49 -8.96 10.59 -13.23
CA ASP A 49 -7.74 9.84 -13.56
C ASP A 49 -6.75 10.75 -14.30
N LEU A 50 -5.52 10.83 -13.83
CA LEU A 50 -4.44 11.57 -14.47
C LEU A 50 -3.65 10.64 -15.38
N ASP A 51 -3.83 10.84 -16.68
CA ASP A 51 -3.06 10.17 -17.74
C ASP A 51 -1.86 11.05 -18.08
N GLU A 52 -0.66 10.64 -17.64
CA GLU A 52 0.57 11.39 -17.87
C GLU A 52 0.85 11.60 -19.36
N GLY A 53 0.49 10.63 -20.22
CA GLY A 53 0.63 10.72 -21.66
C GLY A 53 -0.27 11.75 -22.34
N LYS A 54 -1.31 12.21 -21.64
CA LYS A 54 -2.25 13.26 -22.10
C LYS A 54 -2.15 14.54 -21.30
N SER A 55 -1.12 14.70 -20.50
CA SER A 55 -0.88 15.88 -19.67
C SER A 55 0.40 16.60 -20.11
N GLN A 56 0.66 17.76 -19.52
CA GLN A 56 1.89 18.52 -19.79
C GLN A 56 3.16 17.80 -19.26
N ILE A 57 3.00 16.76 -18.43
CA ILE A 57 4.11 15.89 -18.02
C ILE A 57 4.79 15.29 -19.26
N ALA A 58 4.03 14.91 -20.28
CA ALA A 58 4.58 14.42 -21.54
C ALA A 58 5.43 15.47 -22.30
N HIS A 59 5.30 16.72 -21.95
CA HIS A 59 6.04 17.85 -22.55
C HIS A 59 7.08 18.46 -21.60
N GLY A 60 7.42 17.78 -20.50
CA GLY A 60 8.51 18.16 -19.60
C GLY A 60 8.08 18.96 -18.37
N GLU A 61 6.78 18.99 -18.03
CA GLU A 61 6.34 19.54 -16.76
C GLU A 61 6.96 18.72 -15.61
N THR A 62 7.52 19.42 -14.63
CA THR A 62 8.17 18.77 -13.48
C THR A 62 7.16 18.19 -12.50
N VAL A 63 7.59 17.22 -11.69
CA VAL A 63 6.76 16.64 -10.60
C VAL A 63 6.24 17.73 -9.68
N ARG A 64 7.07 18.72 -9.33
CA ARG A 64 6.69 19.84 -8.48
C ARG A 64 5.60 20.71 -9.11
N GLU A 65 5.71 21.02 -10.38
CA GLU A 65 4.71 21.82 -11.10
C GLU A 65 3.38 21.08 -11.15
N THR A 66 3.37 19.83 -11.63
CA THR A 66 2.16 19.01 -11.68
C THR A 66 1.52 18.85 -10.31
N ALA A 67 2.30 18.48 -9.28
CA ALA A 67 1.80 18.28 -7.93
C ALA A 67 1.12 19.54 -7.38
N ASN A 68 1.74 20.72 -7.54
CA ASN A 68 1.14 21.97 -7.10
C ASN A 68 -0.11 22.32 -7.93
N MET A 69 -0.06 22.19 -9.24
CA MET A 69 -1.18 22.54 -10.12
C MET A 69 -2.46 21.73 -9.81
N ILE A 70 -2.34 20.40 -9.69
CA ILE A 70 -3.51 19.58 -9.36
C ILE A 70 -3.99 19.81 -7.93
N SER A 71 -3.10 20.20 -7.02
CA SER A 71 -3.41 20.38 -5.59
C SER A 71 -4.27 21.59 -5.28
N PHE A 72 -4.32 22.59 -6.17
CA PHE A 72 -5.27 23.69 -6.05
C PHE A 72 -6.73 23.20 -6.13
N LEU A 73 -6.97 22.06 -6.73
CA LEU A 73 -8.28 21.58 -7.13
C LEU A 73 -8.67 20.26 -6.46
N THR A 74 -7.78 19.64 -5.66
CA THR A 74 -7.98 18.28 -5.18
C THR A 74 -7.82 18.15 -3.67
N GLU A 75 -8.58 17.20 -3.11
CA GLU A 75 -8.53 16.81 -1.69
C GLU A 75 -7.59 15.63 -1.44
N ALA A 76 -7.46 14.74 -2.44
CA ALA A 76 -6.66 13.52 -2.33
C ALA A 76 -6.01 13.14 -3.66
N ILE A 77 -4.79 12.62 -3.59
CA ILE A 77 -4.03 12.12 -4.73
C ILE A 77 -3.63 10.67 -4.43
N GLY A 78 -4.25 9.72 -5.12
CA GLY A 78 -3.90 8.30 -5.06
C GLY A 78 -2.88 7.96 -6.14
N ILE A 79 -1.74 7.41 -5.75
CA ILE A 79 -0.64 7.09 -6.68
C ILE A 79 -0.35 5.59 -6.61
N ARG A 80 -0.24 4.97 -7.79
CA ARG A 80 0.31 3.63 -7.95
C ARG A 80 1.46 3.68 -8.96
N ASP A 81 2.65 3.32 -8.48
CA ASP A 81 3.86 3.17 -9.28
C ASP A 81 4.72 2.03 -8.72
N ASP A 82 4.52 0.83 -9.23
CA ASP A 82 5.25 -0.39 -8.85
C ASP A 82 6.04 -1.01 -10.01
N MET A 83 6.33 -0.18 -11.04
CA MET A 83 7.00 -0.64 -12.25
C MET A 83 8.47 -1.00 -12.05
N TYR A 84 9.19 -0.17 -11.28
CA TYR A 84 10.64 -0.29 -11.13
C TYR A 84 11.06 -0.12 -9.67
N LEU A 85 11.96 -0.97 -9.20
CA LEU A 85 12.58 -0.83 -7.87
C LEU A 85 13.31 0.50 -7.75
N GLY A 86 13.11 1.19 -6.62
CA GLY A 86 13.70 2.50 -6.32
C GLY A 86 12.96 3.68 -6.93
N ALA A 87 11.97 3.47 -7.81
CA ALA A 87 11.33 4.55 -8.54
C ALA A 87 10.01 5.01 -7.90
N GLY A 88 9.08 4.09 -7.65
CA GLY A 88 7.72 4.44 -7.25
C GLY A 88 7.65 5.15 -5.90
N ASN A 89 8.33 4.61 -4.90
CA ASN A 89 8.39 5.24 -3.59
C ASN A 89 9.09 6.60 -3.64
N ALA A 90 10.19 6.72 -4.39
CA ALA A 90 10.89 7.99 -4.58
C ALA A 90 9.99 9.05 -5.23
N TYR A 91 9.25 8.67 -6.28
CA TYR A 91 8.29 9.57 -6.92
C TYR A 91 7.20 10.06 -5.95
N MET A 92 6.63 9.16 -5.15
CA MET A 92 5.61 9.54 -4.15
C MET A 92 6.16 10.49 -3.09
N GLN A 93 7.41 10.27 -2.66
CA GLN A 93 8.11 11.18 -1.74
C GLN A 93 8.35 12.55 -2.36
N GLU A 94 8.73 12.61 -3.64
CA GLU A 94 8.90 13.86 -4.37
C GLU A 94 7.58 14.63 -4.50
N VAL A 95 6.48 13.95 -4.82
CA VAL A 95 5.14 14.54 -4.82
C VAL A 95 4.82 15.11 -3.43
N ALA A 96 4.92 14.29 -2.39
CA ALA A 96 4.60 14.69 -1.02
C ALA A 96 5.45 15.89 -0.57
N GLY A 97 6.76 15.85 -0.82
CA GLY A 97 7.69 16.95 -0.52
C GLY A 97 7.37 18.23 -1.29
N SER A 98 6.94 18.12 -2.54
CA SER A 98 6.50 19.25 -3.36
C SER A 98 5.25 19.94 -2.78
N LEU A 99 4.31 19.14 -2.25
CA LEU A 99 3.11 19.65 -1.58
C LEU A 99 3.44 20.33 -0.25
N ASP A 100 4.36 19.75 0.51
CA ASP A 100 4.82 20.33 1.78
C ASP A 100 5.48 21.69 1.55
N LEU A 101 6.34 21.80 0.56
CA LEU A 101 6.96 23.07 0.14
C LEU A 101 5.92 24.07 -0.36
N GLY A 102 5.01 23.66 -1.25
CA GLY A 102 3.95 24.52 -1.76
C GLY A 102 3.05 25.07 -0.64
N ARG A 103 2.78 24.25 0.39
CA ARG A 103 2.03 24.70 1.55
C ARG A 103 2.85 25.66 2.43
N ALA A 104 4.10 25.36 2.68
CA ALA A 104 5.00 26.20 3.48
C ALA A 104 5.24 27.57 2.85
N ASP A 105 5.39 27.62 1.53
CA ASP A 105 5.61 28.85 0.75
C ASP A 105 4.31 29.66 0.56
N GLY A 106 3.17 29.19 1.05
CA GLY A 106 1.87 29.86 0.90
C GLY A 106 1.26 29.76 -0.50
N VAL A 107 1.83 28.93 -1.38
CA VAL A 107 1.31 28.69 -2.73
C VAL A 107 0.02 27.88 -2.66
N LEU A 108 -0.02 26.85 -1.80
CA LEU A 108 -1.20 26.01 -1.60
C LEU A 108 -1.97 26.46 -0.36
N HIS A 109 -3.26 26.71 -0.51
CA HIS A 109 -4.17 26.99 0.61
C HIS A 109 -4.45 25.77 1.46
N GLN A 110 -4.42 24.58 0.84
CA GLN A 110 -4.56 23.28 1.48
C GLN A 110 -3.51 22.31 0.94
N ARG A 111 -3.22 21.28 1.70
CA ARG A 111 -2.36 20.18 1.30
C ARG A 111 -3.21 18.93 1.09
N PRO A 112 -3.38 18.45 -0.15
CA PRO A 112 -4.08 17.21 -0.40
C PRO A 112 -3.42 16.02 0.31
N VAL A 113 -4.20 15.01 0.62
CA VAL A 113 -3.67 13.75 1.13
C VAL A 113 -3.06 12.97 -0.02
N VAL A 114 -1.82 12.50 0.14
CA VAL A 114 -1.19 11.54 -0.79
C VAL A 114 -1.44 10.13 -0.27
N VAL A 115 -2.05 9.30 -1.10
CA VAL A 115 -2.35 7.91 -0.78
C VAL A 115 -1.48 6.98 -1.64
N ASN A 116 -0.61 6.21 -0.99
CA ASN A 116 0.12 5.14 -1.65
C ASN A 116 -0.84 3.99 -1.97
N LEU A 117 -1.20 3.84 -3.23
CA LEU A 117 -2.05 2.74 -3.71
C LEU A 117 -1.27 1.47 -3.98
N GLN A 118 -0.01 1.60 -4.30
CA GLN A 118 1.06 0.59 -4.33
C GLN A 118 2.33 1.25 -4.89
N CYS A 119 3.47 0.97 -4.29
CA CYS A 119 4.79 1.31 -4.85
C CYS A 119 5.70 0.07 -4.84
N ASP A 120 6.95 0.24 -5.23
CA ASP A 120 7.97 -0.80 -5.21
C ASP A 120 8.31 -1.29 -3.78
N MET A 121 8.09 -0.45 -2.77
CA MET A 121 8.41 -0.76 -1.37
C MET A 121 7.23 -1.37 -0.60
N ASP A 122 5.99 -0.96 -0.88
CA ASP A 122 4.82 -1.36 -0.09
C ASP A 122 3.52 -1.30 -0.91
N HIS A 123 2.53 -2.05 -0.44
CA HIS A 123 1.14 -1.95 -0.85
C HIS A 123 0.25 -1.72 0.37
N PRO A 124 0.30 -0.53 0.99
CA PRO A 124 -0.29 -0.31 2.31
C PRO A 124 -1.80 -0.50 2.35
N THR A 125 -2.51 -0.14 1.28
CA THR A 125 -3.97 -0.34 1.19
C THR A 125 -4.34 -1.82 1.19
N GLN A 126 -3.53 -2.69 0.57
CA GLN A 126 -3.74 -4.14 0.62
C GLN A 126 -3.44 -4.68 2.01
N SER A 127 -2.27 -4.37 2.54
CA SER A 127 -1.83 -4.87 3.85
C SER A 127 -2.79 -4.45 4.98
N MET A 128 -3.32 -3.22 4.92
CA MET A 128 -4.32 -2.74 5.87
C MET A 128 -5.67 -3.45 5.72
N ALA A 129 -6.09 -3.77 4.49
CA ALA A 129 -7.30 -4.55 4.25
C ALA A 129 -7.16 -5.98 4.79
N ASP A 130 -5.99 -6.60 4.60
CA ASP A 130 -5.69 -7.92 5.13
C ASP A 130 -5.68 -7.92 6.66
N LEU A 131 -5.04 -6.91 7.28
CA LEU A 131 -5.06 -6.73 8.72
C LEU A 131 -6.50 -6.57 9.26
N GLN A 132 -7.32 -5.75 8.58
CA GLN A 132 -8.73 -5.58 8.95
C GLN A 132 -9.49 -6.90 8.88
N HIS A 133 -9.25 -7.71 7.85
CA HIS A 133 -9.84 -9.05 7.74
C HIS A 133 -9.41 -9.96 8.90
N LEU A 134 -8.13 -9.95 9.27
CA LEU A 134 -7.63 -10.71 10.41
C LEU A 134 -8.27 -10.24 11.73
N VAL A 135 -8.39 -8.93 11.94
CA VAL A 135 -9.09 -8.38 13.11
C VAL A 135 -10.54 -8.84 13.20
N GLN A 136 -11.24 -8.89 12.06
CA GLN A 136 -12.62 -9.41 12.03
C GLN A 136 -12.68 -10.90 12.32
N THR A 137 -11.70 -11.66 11.84
CA THR A 137 -11.63 -13.11 12.04
C THR A 137 -11.29 -13.50 13.48
N TYR A 138 -10.34 -12.78 14.08
CA TYR A 138 -9.85 -13.07 15.44
C TYR A 138 -10.48 -12.17 16.53
N GLY A 139 -11.30 -11.21 16.16
CA GLY A 139 -12.09 -10.36 17.05
C GLY A 139 -11.44 -9.04 17.45
N SER A 140 -10.13 -8.96 17.57
CA SER A 140 -9.42 -7.71 17.91
C SER A 140 -7.96 -7.72 17.46
N LEU A 141 -7.30 -6.55 17.49
CA LEU A 141 -5.85 -6.44 17.26
C LEU A 141 -5.04 -7.18 18.34
N GLU A 142 -5.48 -7.15 19.57
CA GLU A 142 -4.82 -7.80 20.70
C GLU A 142 -4.77 -9.32 20.53
N ASN A 143 -5.80 -9.90 19.91
CA ASN A 143 -5.90 -11.33 19.65
C ASN A 143 -4.97 -11.79 18.50
N LEU A 144 -4.38 -10.87 17.76
CA LEU A 144 -3.38 -11.19 16.74
C LEU A 144 -1.98 -11.39 17.35
N LYS A 145 -1.74 -10.91 18.56
CA LYS A 145 -0.45 -11.06 19.22
C LYS A 145 -0.12 -12.55 19.41
N GLY A 146 1.07 -12.95 18.95
CA GLY A 146 1.53 -14.34 18.96
C GLY A 146 0.89 -15.25 17.91
N LYS A 147 -0.01 -14.73 17.05
CA LYS A 147 -0.50 -15.49 15.91
C LYS A 147 0.60 -15.66 14.86
N LYS A 148 0.71 -16.88 14.34
CA LYS A 148 1.72 -17.26 13.36
C LYS A 148 1.20 -17.05 11.94
N ILE A 149 1.88 -16.21 11.18
CA ILE A 149 1.59 -16.00 9.76
C ILE A 149 2.79 -16.42 8.91
N ALA A 150 2.54 -17.33 7.97
CA ALA A 150 3.50 -17.71 6.94
C ALA A 150 3.20 -16.94 5.65
N MET A 151 4.04 -15.95 5.35
CA MET A 151 4.01 -15.20 4.10
C MET A 151 4.94 -15.86 3.09
N THR A 152 4.41 -16.33 1.97
CA THR A 152 5.22 -16.98 0.94
C THR A 152 5.11 -16.27 -0.40
N TRP A 153 6.22 -16.20 -1.09
CA TRP A 153 6.26 -15.74 -2.47
C TRP A 153 7.37 -16.42 -3.25
N ALA A 154 7.24 -16.46 -4.53
CA ALA A 154 8.21 -17.03 -5.46
C ALA A 154 8.21 -16.24 -6.77
N TYR A 155 8.44 -16.91 -7.90
CA TYR A 155 8.55 -16.29 -9.20
C TYR A 155 7.31 -15.49 -9.62
N SER A 156 7.57 -14.36 -10.28
CA SER A 156 6.60 -13.60 -11.08
C SER A 156 7.26 -13.18 -12.39
N PRO A 157 6.52 -13.03 -13.49
CA PRO A 157 7.04 -12.52 -14.77
C PRO A 157 7.72 -11.15 -14.69
N SER A 158 7.43 -10.39 -13.63
CA SER A 158 8.06 -9.10 -13.34
C SER A 158 8.64 -9.12 -11.95
N TYR A 159 9.95 -9.08 -11.82
CA TYR A 159 10.66 -9.15 -10.53
C TYR A 159 10.23 -8.05 -9.55
N GLY A 160 10.02 -6.83 -10.01
CA GLY A 160 9.65 -5.70 -9.15
C GLY A 160 8.22 -5.78 -8.59
N LYS A 161 7.27 -6.28 -9.37
CA LYS A 161 5.84 -6.22 -9.05
C LYS A 161 5.37 -7.01 -7.82
N PRO A 162 5.83 -8.23 -7.56
CA PRO A 162 5.34 -8.98 -6.40
C PRO A 162 5.95 -8.56 -5.07
N LEU A 163 7.07 -7.83 -5.06
CA LEU A 163 7.81 -7.49 -3.85
C LEU A 163 7.01 -6.65 -2.85
N SER A 164 6.24 -5.69 -3.32
CA SER A 164 5.50 -4.74 -2.48
C SER A 164 4.48 -5.41 -1.55
N VAL A 165 3.83 -6.49 -1.99
CA VAL A 165 2.85 -7.19 -1.16
C VAL A 165 3.52 -7.97 -0.02
N PRO A 166 4.49 -8.87 -0.24
CA PRO A 166 5.18 -9.53 0.87
C PRO A 166 5.91 -8.53 1.77
N GLN A 167 6.51 -7.46 1.23
CA GLN A 167 7.13 -6.39 2.00
C GLN A 167 6.13 -5.68 2.93
N GLY A 168 4.95 -5.35 2.42
CA GLY A 168 3.87 -4.76 3.19
C GLY A 168 3.36 -5.68 4.30
N ILE A 169 3.17 -6.96 4.01
CA ILE A 169 2.70 -7.94 5.01
C ILE A 169 3.72 -8.13 6.13
N ILE A 170 5.00 -8.37 5.82
CA ILE A 170 6.01 -8.56 6.88
C ILE A 170 6.19 -7.28 7.71
N SER A 171 6.14 -6.10 7.08
CA SER A 171 6.29 -4.82 7.76
C SER A 171 5.09 -4.47 8.64
N LEU A 172 3.86 -4.77 8.20
CA LEU A 172 2.67 -4.41 8.94
C LEU A 172 2.38 -5.42 10.06
N MET A 173 2.40 -6.73 9.78
CA MET A 173 1.98 -7.74 10.74
C MET A 173 2.94 -7.84 11.94
N THR A 174 4.23 -7.63 11.72
CA THR A 174 5.21 -7.58 12.82
C THR A 174 4.96 -6.44 13.81
N ARG A 175 4.32 -5.34 13.41
CA ARG A 175 3.97 -4.21 14.30
C ARG A 175 2.92 -4.57 15.36
N PHE A 176 2.18 -5.65 15.15
CA PHE A 176 1.09 -6.09 16.04
C PHE A 176 1.46 -7.32 16.88
N GLY A 177 2.75 -7.59 17.02
CA GLY A 177 3.25 -8.67 17.85
C GLY A 177 2.97 -10.07 17.30
N MET A 178 2.72 -10.20 15.99
CA MET A 178 2.55 -11.48 15.33
C MET A 178 3.92 -12.18 15.13
N GLU A 179 3.90 -13.50 15.01
CA GLU A 179 5.04 -14.30 14.58
C GLU A 179 4.98 -14.44 13.05
N VAL A 180 5.83 -13.72 12.35
CA VAL A 180 5.83 -13.64 10.88
C VAL A 180 7.00 -14.43 10.31
N THR A 181 6.71 -15.46 9.53
CA THR A 181 7.71 -16.21 8.77
C THR A 181 7.58 -15.86 7.29
N LEU A 182 8.63 -15.29 6.72
CA LEU A 182 8.75 -15.09 5.28
C LEU A 182 9.38 -16.33 4.65
N ALA A 183 8.67 -17.01 3.77
CA ALA A 183 9.18 -18.18 3.07
C ALA A 183 9.32 -17.91 1.57
N HIS A 184 10.52 -18.11 1.03
CA HIS A 184 10.81 -17.98 -0.39
C HIS A 184 11.97 -18.88 -0.81
N PRO A 185 12.08 -19.27 -2.10
CA PRO A 185 13.26 -19.96 -2.62
C PRO A 185 14.51 -19.07 -2.49
N GLU A 186 15.69 -19.69 -2.49
CA GLU A 186 16.97 -18.96 -2.54
C GLU A 186 17.00 -17.99 -3.74
N GLY A 187 17.54 -16.79 -3.52
CA GLY A 187 17.62 -15.73 -4.55
C GLY A 187 16.35 -14.93 -4.73
N TYR A 188 15.31 -15.14 -3.92
CA TYR A 188 14.06 -14.36 -3.93
C TYR A 188 13.92 -13.46 -2.71
N ASP A 189 15.04 -12.96 -2.21
CA ASP A 189 15.05 -12.04 -1.08
C ASP A 189 14.25 -10.77 -1.37
N LEU A 190 13.62 -10.24 -0.33
CA LEU A 190 12.98 -8.93 -0.37
C LEU A 190 14.01 -7.81 -0.21
N VAL A 191 13.57 -6.57 -0.37
CA VAL A 191 14.45 -5.40 -0.19
C VAL A 191 15.04 -5.41 1.24
N PRO A 192 16.37 -5.30 1.40
CA PRO A 192 17.04 -5.40 2.70
C PRO A 192 16.49 -4.46 3.77
N GLU A 193 16.12 -3.24 3.38
CA GLU A 193 15.49 -2.27 4.27
C GLU A 193 14.16 -2.78 4.84
N CYS A 194 13.31 -3.40 4.02
CA CYS A 194 12.03 -3.97 4.46
C CYS A 194 12.24 -5.14 5.43
N MET A 195 13.25 -5.97 5.19
CA MET A 195 13.63 -7.07 6.07
C MET A 195 14.12 -6.57 7.44
N LYS A 196 14.97 -5.55 7.42
CA LYS A 196 15.47 -4.89 8.63
C LYS A 196 14.32 -4.28 9.44
N ASN A 197 13.45 -3.51 8.78
CA ASN A 197 12.29 -2.88 9.42
C ASN A 197 11.35 -3.92 10.05
N ALA A 198 11.09 -5.04 9.37
CA ALA A 198 10.27 -6.12 9.92
C ALA A 198 10.88 -6.71 11.21
N SER A 199 12.21 -6.91 11.24
CA SER A 199 12.92 -7.37 12.44
C SER A 199 12.83 -6.37 13.60
N GLU A 200 12.98 -5.08 13.31
CA GLU A 200 12.89 -4.00 14.31
C GLU A 200 11.45 -3.87 14.87
N PHE A 201 10.45 -3.95 13.99
CA PHE A 201 9.04 -3.90 14.42
C PHE A 201 8.66 -5.11 15.27
N ALA A 202 9.09 -6.32 14.88
CA ALA A 202 8.87 -7.52 15.67
C ALA A 202 9.49 -7.38 17.07
N SER A 203 10.76 -6.95 17.16
CA SER A 203 11.43 -6.72 18.42
C SER A 203 10.70 -5.70 19.31
N THR A 204 10.19 -4.61 18.74
CA THR A 204 9.50 -3.55 19.48
C THR A 204 8.11 -3.98 19.96
N SER A 205 7.40 -4.76 19.17
CA SER A 205 6.02 -5.19 19.47
C SER A 205 5.93 -6.44 20.34
N GLY A 206 7.06 -7.15 20.52
CA GLY A 206 7.12 -8.46 21.16
C GLY A 206 6.68 -9.59 20.25
N GLY A 207 6.72 -9.39 18.93
CA GLY A 207 6.53 -10.41 17.91
C GLY A 207 7.84 -11.09 17.51
N ILE A 208 7.78 -11.90 16.46
CA ILE A 208 8.94 -12.59 15.88
C ILE A 208 8.93 -12.38 14.36
N PHE A 209 10.11 -12.17 13.78
CA PHE A 209 10.31 -12.21 12.34
C PHE A 209 11.39 -13.23 11.99
N SER A 210 11.08 -14.13 11.06
CA SER A 210 12.00 -15.16 10.59
C SER A 210 11.90 -15.35 9.08
N VAL A 211 12.93 -15.95 8.49
CA VAL A 211 12.98 -16.31 7.07
C VAL A 211 13.26 -17.80 6.96
N SER A 212 12.55 -18.48 6.05
CA SER A 212 12.81 -19.89 5.70
C SER A 212 12.83 -20.06 4.18
N ASN A 213 13.66 -20.96 3.69
CA ASN A 213 13.62 -21.40 2.28
C ASN A 213 12.72 -22.62 2.08
N SER A 214 12.07 -23.10 3.13
CA SER A 214 11.12 -24.21 3.11
C SER A 214 9.71 -23.74 3.42
N MET A 215 8.80 -23.92 2.47
CA MET A 215 7.37 -23.65 2.72
C MET A 215 6.78 -24.63 3.72
N GLU A 216 7.23 -25.89 3.72
CA GLU A 216 6.77 -26.90 4.64
C GLU A 216 7.06 -26.50 6.09
N GLU A 217 8.28 -26.04 6.35
CA GLU A 217 8.67 -25.52 7.68
C GLU A 217 7.87 -24.27 8.05
N ALA A 218 7.71 -23.33 7.11
CA ALA A 218 6.98 -22.08 7.36
C ALA A 218 5.49 -22.31 7.63
N PHE A 219 4.89 -23.36 7.04
CA PHE A 219 3.48 -23.69 7.22
C PHE A 219 3.22 -24.52 8.48
N ALA A 220 4.26 -25.14 9.04
CA ALA A 220 4.11 -25.92 10.25
C ALA A 220 3.58 -25.03 11.38
N ASP A 221 2.44 -25.45 11.95
CA ASP A 221 1.74 -24.71 13.02
C ASP A 221 1.36 -23.25 12.70
N ALA A 222 1.29 -22.86 11.42
CA ALA A 222 0.84 -21.53 11.04
C ALA A 222 -0.68 -21.36 11.26
N ASP A 223 -1.09 -20.31 11.96
CA ASP A 223 -2.50 -19.91 12.07
C ASP A 223 -3.03 -19.34 10.75
N ILE A 224 -2.13 -18.68 9.98
CA ILE A 224 -2.46 -17.97 8.75
C ILE A 224 -1.41 -18.31 7.69
N VAL A 225 -1.86 -18.67 6.50
CA VAL A 225 -1.01 -18.88 5.33
C VAL A 225 -1.36 -17.85 4.27
N TYR A 226 -0.37 -17.07 3.86
CA TYR A 226 -0.52 -16.03 2.84
C TYR A 226 0.35 -16.36 1.60
N PRO A 227 -0.19 -17.09 0.61
CA PRO A 227 0.55 -17.41 -0.60
C PRO A 227 0.50 -16.26 -1.61
N LYS A 228 1.65 -15.87 -2.16
CA LYS A 228 1.75 -14.79 -3.13
C LYS A 228 2.67 -15.16 -4.30
N SER A 229 2.13 -15.07 -5.52
CA SER A 229 2.83 -15.24 -6.79
C SER A 229 3.64 -16.55 -6.90
N TRP A 230 2.97 -17.61 -7.33
CA TRP A 230 3.58 -18.92 -7.55
C TRP A 230 3.42 -19.34 -9.02
N ALA A 231 3.69 -18.41 -9.94
CA ALA A 231 3.69 -18.73 -11.34
C ALA A 231 4.84 -19.70 -11.65
N PRO A 232 4.59 -20.77 -12.39
CA PRO A 232 5.68 -21.64 -12.82
C PRO A 232 6.65 -20.87 -13.72
N TYR A 233 7.91 -21.25 -13.66
CA TYR A 233 8.97 -20.62 -14.46
C TYR A 233 8.81 -20.87 -15.97
N LYS A 234 7.99 -21.87 -16.33
CA LYS A 234 7.62 -22.23 -17.71
C LYS A 234 6.14 -22.55 -17.79
#